data_20593d1814fefc193658b509b6612ff6
#
_entry.id   20593d1814fefc193658b509b6612ff6
#
_cell.length_a   1.000
_cell.length_b   1.000
_cell.length_c   1.000
_cell.angle_alpha   90.00
_cell.angle_beta   90.00
_cell.angle_gamma   90.00
#
_symmetry.space_group_name_H-M   'P 1'
#
loop_
_entity.id
_entity.type
_entity.pdbx_description
1 polymer ?
#
loop_
_entity_poly.entity_id
_entity_poly.type
_entity_poly.pdbx_seq_one_letter_code
_entity_poly.pdbx_strand_id
1 'polypeptide(L)'
;MPVDFTPVCTSEFMTFASLEDQFAKANCRLVGLSVDSLDRHIAWLRTIKVKIEYKGMKNVEVKFPLIEDITMEVTKKYGMMMPGESSTKAVRAVFVIDPTLHIRAMIYYPLSNGRSVDEIVRLVTALQTTDAHGRATPENWHPGEKVIVPPPLTTEDAKQRVRAGFEMKDWYFSKTDLK
;
A
#
# COMPACT_ATOMS: atom_id res chain seq x y z
N MET A 1 1.04 6.10 -11.16
CA MET A 1 0.19 7.31 -10.92
C MET A 1 -0.22 7.91 -12.25
N PRO A 2 -1.27 8.76 -12.31
CA PRO A 2 -1.74 9.28 -13.59
C PRO A 2 -0.73 10.11 -14.36
N VAL A 3 -0.43 11.32 -13.88
CA VAL A 3 0.47 12.28 -14.56
C VAL A 3 1.07 13.25 -13.55
N ASP A 4 2.23 13.83 -13.90
CA ASP A 4 2.90 14.88 -13.15
C ASP A 4 2.13 16.21 -13.19
N PHE A 5 2.51 17.16 -12.34
CA PHE A 5 1.92 18.49 -12.26
C PHE A 5 0.41 18.51 -12.05
N THR A 6 -0.16 17.46 -11.41
CA THR A 6 -1.55 17.45 -11.01
C THR A 6 -1.71 17.58 -9.50
N PRO A 7 -2.75 18.29 -9.02
CA PRO A 7 -2.89 18.57 -7.58
C PRO A 7 -2.95 17.31 -6.71
N VAL A 8 -3.75 16.32 -7.13
CA VAL A 8 -3.92 15.08 -6.35
C VAL A 8 -2.62 14.26 -6.32
N CYS A 9 -1.92 14.11 -7.46
CA CYS A 9 -0.63 13.39 -7.48
C CYS A 9 0.42 14.11 -6.63
N THR A 10 0.43 15.45 -6.67
CA THR A 10 1.34 16.26 -5.85
C THR A 10 1.09 16.03 -4.36
N SER A 11 -0.16 16.08 -3.91
CA SER A 11 -0.52 15.82 -2.51
C SER A 11 -0.15 14.40 -2.06
N GLU A 12 -0.35 13.41 -2.93
CA GLU A 12 0.02 12.02 -2.67
C GLU A 12 1.55 11.86 -2.52
N PHE A 13 2.33 12.41 -3.44
CA PHE A 13 3.79 12.29 -3.41
C PHE A 13 4.40 12.96 -2.18
N MET A 14 3.89 14.12 -1.77
CA MET A 14 4.29 14.75 -0.52
C MET A 14 3.98 13.86 0.70
N THR A 15 2.81 13.24 0.72
CA THR A 15 2.42 12.34 1.82
C THR A 15 3.26 11.06 1.82
N PHE A 16 3.48 10.42 0.67
CA PHE A 16 4.37 9.25 0.58
C PHE A 16 5.80 9.58 1.03
N ALA A 17 6.34 10.72 0.61
CA ALA A 17 7.67 11.14 1.02
C ALA A 17 7.75 11.44 2.53
N SER A 18 6.72 12.01 3.11
CA SER A 18 6.69 12.27 4.56
C SER A 18 6.57 11.00 5.40
N LEU A 19 6.04 9.92 4.83
CA LEU A 19 5.88 8.61 5.48
C LEU A 19 6.95 7.58 5.05
N GLU A 20 7.96 7.99 4.26
CA GLU A 20 9.00 7.11 3.75
C GLU A 20 9.71 6.32 4.86
N ASP A 21 9.98 6.97 6.01
CA ASP A 21 10.59 6.31 7.16
C ASP A 21 9.70 5.21 7.77
N GLN A 22 8.38 5.34 7.68
CA GLN A 22 7.46 4.29 8.15
C GLN A 22 7.51 3.07 7.22
N PHE A 23 7.56 3.29 5.91
CA PHE A 23 7.77 2.21 4.93
C PHE A 23 9.13 1.55 5.12
N ALA A 24 10.19 2.34 5.33
CA ALA A 24 11.53 1.82 5.58
C ALA A 24 11.60 0.96 6.85
N LYS A 25 10.96 1.37 7.95
CA LYS A 25 10.83 0.58 9.19
C LYS A 25 10.09 -0.74 8.96
N ALA A 26 9.14 -0.76 8.04
CA ALA A 26 8.45 -1.97 7.59
C ALA A 26 9.26 -2.74 6.51
N ASN A 27 10.55 -2.43 6.30
CA ASN A 27 11.37 -3.03 5.24
C ASN A 27 10.67 -3.00 3.86
N CYS A 28 9.94 -1.94 3.58
CA CYS A 28 9.20 -1.73 2.34
C CYS A 28 9.82 -0.56 1.57
N ARG A 29 10.08 -0.76 0.29
CA ARG A 29 10.58 0.27 -0.62
C ARG A 29 9.46 0.82 -1.47
N LEU A 30 9.44 2.14 -1.63
CA LEU A 30 8.52 2.82 -2.52
C LEU A 30 9.13 2.96 -3.92
N VAL A 31 8.30 2.77 -4.93
CA VAL A 31 8.62 3.08 -6.32
C VAL A 31 7.41 3.76 -6.94
N GLY A 32 7.60 4.95 -7.48
CA GLY A 32 6.60 5.65 -8.28
C GLY A 32 6.68 5.26 -9.75
N LEU A 33 5.56 5.32 -10.46
CA LEU A 33 5.48 5.16 -11.90
C LEU A 33 4.47 6.15 -12.46
N SER A 34 4.83 6.84 -13.53
CA SER A 34 3.96 7.76 -14.26
C SER A 34 4.19 7.62 -15.76
N VAL A 35 3.18 7.98 -16.53
CA VAL A 35 3.26 7.98 -18.02
C VAL A 35 3.97 9.21 -18.60
N ASP A 36 4.49 10.08 -17.75
CA ASP A 36 5.26 11.26 -18.16
C ASP A 36 6.74 10.94 -18.39
N SER A 37 7.44 11.86 -19.06
CA SER A 37 8.87 11.76 -19.36
C SER A 37 9.76 12.08 -18.14
N LEU A 38 11.01 11.63 -18.20
CA LEU A 38 12.01 11.89 -17.17
C LEU A 38 12.20 13.39 -16.89
N ASP A 39 12.24 14.22 -17.92
CA ASP A 39 12.40 15.67 -17.75
C ASP A 39 11.22 16.29 -16.98
N ARG A 40 10.00 15.81 -17.22
CA ARG A 40 8.82 16.24 -16.46
C ARG A 40 8.92 15.80 -15.01
N HIS A 41 9.35 14.58 -14.75
CA HIS A 41 9.57 14.07 -13.37
C HIS A 41 10.55 14.97 -12.62
N ILE A 42 11.71 15.25 -13.20
CA ILE A 42 12.74 16.10 -12.60
C ILE A 42 12.18 17.49 -12.28
N ALA A 43 11.52 18.12 -13.25
CA ALA A 43 10.93 19.44 -13.07
C ALA A 43 9.83 19.46 -12.02
N TRP A 44 8.96 18.43 -12.00
CA TRP A 44 7.87 18.32 -11.04
C TRP A 44 8.36 18.08 -9.60
N LEU A 45 9.29 17.14 -9.39
CA LEU A 45 9.86 16.86 -8.08
C LEU A 45 10.61 18.08 -7.50
N ARG A 46 11.32 18.81 -8.37
CA ARG A 46 11.91 20.11 -7.99
C ARG A 46 10.85 21.13 -7.55
N THR A 47 9.74 21.20 -8.28
CA THR A 47 8.62 22.09 -7.94
C THR A 47 8.00 21.74 -6.60
N ILE A 48 7.78 20.45 -6.32
CA ILE A 48 7.31 19.95 -5.01
C ILE A 48 8.24 20.46 -3.91
N LYS A 49 9.54 20.24 -4.06
CA LYS A 49 10.53 20.62 -3.05
C LYS A 49 10.59 22.13 -2.78
N VAL A 50 10.50 22.95 -3.83
CA VAL A 50 10.81 24.39 -3.73
C VAL A 50 9.57 25.26 -3.54
N LYS A 51 8.41 24.84 -4.06
CA LYS A 51 7.24 25.73 -4.17
C LYS A 51 5.99 25.23 -3.47
N ILE A 52 5.87 23.93 -3.22
CA ILE A 52 4.60 23.38 -2.74
C ILE A 52 4.61 23.26 -1.23
N GLU A 53 3.58 23.83 -0.61
CA GLU A 53 3.23 23.60 0.79
C GLU A 53 1.85 22.93 0.87
N TYR A 54 1.74 21.86 1.67
CA TYR A 54 0.51 21.10 1.81
C TYR A 54 0.43 20.47 3.19
N LYS A 55 -0.68 20.72 3.92
CA LYS A 55 -0.91 20.19 5.28
C LYS A 55 0.28 20.43 6.25
N GLY A 56 0.88 21.62 6.16
CA GLY A 56 2.04 21.98 6.99
C GLY A 56 3.37 21.40 6.50
N MET A 57 3.37 20.49 5.52
CA MET A 57 4.58 20.00 4.88
C MET A 57 5.12 21.03 3.89
N LYS A 58 6.42 21.29 3.96
CA LYS A 58 7.17 22.18 3.04
C LYS A 58 8.58 21.65 2.85
N ASN A 59 9.22 22.04 1.76
CA ASN A 59 10.56 21.58 1.39
C ASN A 59 10.65 20.04 1.30
N VAL A 60 9.56 19.40 0.89
CA VAL A 60 9.49 17.93 0.83
C VAL A 60 10.36 17.41 -0.30
N GLU A 61 11.30 16.57 0.04
CA GLU A 61 12.15 15.87 -0.90
C GLU A 61 11.67 14.44 -1.11
N VAL A 62 11.28 14.11 -2.32
CA VAL A 62 10.91 12.73 -2.72
C VAL A 62 12.19 11.98 -3.03
N LYS A 63 12.55 10.98 -2.22
CA LYS A 63 13.79 10.21 -2.35
C LYS A 63 13.60 8.87 -3.05
N PHE A 64 12.38 8.34 -3.07
CA PHE A 64 12.09 7.09 -3.77
C PHE A 64 12.08 7.30 -5.29
N PRO A 65 12.47 6.26 -6.08
CA PRO A 65 12.51 6.35 -7.53
C PRO A 65 11.14 6.65 -8.14
N LEU A 66 11.13 7.47 -9.17
CA LEU A 66 9.97 7.69 -10.05
C LEU A 66 10.34 7.24 -11.47
N ILE A 67 9.67 6.20 -11.94
CA ILE A 67 9.93 5.57 -13.24
C ILE A 67 9.04 6.22 -14.29
N GLU A 68 9.65 6.58 -15.43
CA GLU A 68 8.92 7.00 -16.62
C GLU A 68 8.32 5.79 -17.36
N ASP A 69 7.10 5.94 -17.84
CA ASP A 69 6.42 4.92 -18.66
C ASP A 69 5.69 5.60 -19.82
N ILE A 70 6.43 6.41 -20.60
CA ILE A 70 5.90 7.22 -21.70
C ILE A 70 5.26 6.37 -22.80
N THR A 71 5.74 5.15 -22.99
CA THR A 71 5.18 4.15 -23.93
C THR A 71 3.98 3.40 -23.37
N MET A 72 3.68 3.58 -22.08
CA MET A 72 2.64 2.87 -21.33
C MET A 72 2.80 1.34 -21.32
N GLU A 73 4.00 0.82 -21.51
CA GLU A 73 4.24 -0.61 -21.49
C GLU A 73 3.99 -1.24 -20.12
N VAL A 74 4.54 -0.62 -19.07
CA VAL A 74 4.33 -1.08 -17.69
C VAL A 74 2.88 -0.85 -17.27
N THR A 75 2.33 0.32 -17.59
CA THR A 75 0.93 0.68 -17.32
C THR A 75 -0.04 -0.36 -17.90
N LYS A 76 0.16 -0.78 -19.14
CA LYS A 76 -0.66 -1.82 -19.80
C LYS A 76 -0.45 -3.20 -19.16
N LYS A 77 0.81 -3.57 -18.92
CA LYS A 77 1.17 -4.86 -18.31
C LYS A 77 0.56 -5.07 -16.93
N TYR A 78 0.47 -4.00 -16.14
CA TYR A 78 -0.13 -4.01 -14.80
C TYR A 78 -1.64 -3.72 -14.79
N GLY A 79 -2.29 -3.65 -15.97
CA GLY A 79 -3.73 -3.41 -16.06
C GLY A 79 -4.18 -2.04 -15.52
N MET A 80 -3.31 -1.03 -15.58
CA MET A 80 -3.62 0.31 -15.08
C MET A 80 -4.35 1.21 -16.09
N MET A 81 -4.74 0.67 -17.23
CA MET A 81 -5.61 1.34 -18.20
C MET A 81 -7.04 0.90 -17.97
N MET A 82 -7.89 1.83 -17.53
CA MET A 82 -9.31 1.55 -17.30
C MET A 82 -10.17 2.22 -18.39
N PRO A 83 -10.88 1.42 -19.20
CA PRO A 83 -11.86 1.95 -20.13
C PRO A 83 -12.90 2.82 -19.39
N GLY A 84 -13.19 3.99 -19.93
CA GLY A 84 -14.11 4.94 -19.31
C GLY A 84 -13.49 5.99 -18.39
N GLU A 85 -12.28 5.76 -17.85
CA GLU A 85 -11.56 6.79 -17.08
C GLU A 85 -10.67 7.65 -17.98
N SER A 86 -9.75 7.05 -18.72
CA SER A 86 -8.86 7.76 -19.66
C SER A 86 -8.21 6.79 -20.63
N SER A 87 -8.01 7.24 -21.87
CA SER A 87 -7.22 6.52 -22.88
C SER A 87 -5.73 6.88 -22.85
N THR A 88 -5.34 7.93 -22.13
CA THR A 88 -3.99 8.49 -22.13
C THR A 88 -3.34 8.60 -20.77
N LYS A 89 -4.06 8.19 -19.70
CA LYS A 89 -3.58 8.27 -18.32
C LYS A 89 -3.77 6.94 -17.62
N ALA A 90 -2.79 6.52 -16.86
CA ALA A 90 -2.96 5.41 -15.94
C ALA A 90 -3.91 5.79 -14.79
N VAL A 91 -4.67 4.83 -14.28
CA VAL A 91 -5.42 5.01 -13.04
C VAL A 91 -4.48 5.11 -11.83
N ARG A 92 -5.02 5.56 -10.69
CA ARG A 92 -4.28 5.54 -9.43
C ARG A 92 -4.27 4.11 -8.89
N ALA A 93 -3.16 3.42 -9.02
CA ALA A 93 -3.02 2.07 -8.51
C ALA A 93 -1.89 1.97 -7.48
N VAL A 94 -2.03 1.01 -6.58
CA VAL A 94 -0.98 0.54 -5.68
C VAL A 94 -0.85 -0.96 -5.86
N PHE A 95 0.36 -1.43 -5.98
CA PHE A 95 0.71 -2.85 -5.99
C PHE A 95 1.65 -3.11 -4.82
N VAL A 96 1.26 -3.98 -3.91
CA VAL A 96 2.14 -4.48 -2.87
C VAL A 96 2.76 -5.77 -3.38
N ILE A 97 4.10 -5.76 -3.50
CA ILE A 97 4.87 -6.87 -4.07
C ILE A 97 5.80 -7.39 -2.98
N ASP A 98 5.79 -8.69 -2.77
CA ASP A 98 6.65 -9.34 -1.77
C ASP A 98 8.08 -9.57 -2.28
N PRO A 99 9.04 -9.96 -1.40
CA PRO A 99 10.43 -10.21 -1.80
C PRO A 99 10.60 -11.34 -2.82
N THR A 100 9.58 -12.20 -3.01
CA THR A 100 9.58 -13.27 -4.02
C THR A 100 8.95 -12.82 -5.34
N LEU A 101 8.66 -11.52 -5.48
CA LEU A 101 8.09 -10.86 -6.65
C LEU A 101 6.63 -11.24 -6.94
N HIS A 102 5.89 -11.68 -5.93
CA HIS A 102 4.46 -11.91 -6.06
C HIS A 102 3.67 -10.67 -5.64
N ILE A 103 2.64 -10.34 -6.42
CA ILE A 103 1.68 -9.30 -6.06
C ILE A 103 0.78 -9.83 -4.94
N ARG A 104 0.82 -9.17 -3.77
CA ARG A 104 0.07 -9.54 -2.58
C ARG A 104 -1.23 -8.75 -2.44
N ALA A 105 -1.24 -7.53 -2.94
CA ALA A 105 -2.43 -6.68 -2.96
C ALA A 105 -2.39 -5.71 -4.13
N MET A 106 -3.58 -5.37 -4.63
CA MET A 106 -3.79 -4.36 -5.66
C MET A 106 -4.93 -3.45 -5.19
N ILE A 107 -4.70 -2.14 -5.23
CA ILE A 107 -5.72 -1.15 -4.87
C ILE A 107 -5.82 -0.16 -6.01
N TYR A 108 -7.03 0.05 -6.51
CA TYR A 108 -7.32 0.97 -7.58
C TYR A 108 -8.23 2.10 -7.09
N TYR A 109 -7.90 3.32 -7.47
CA TYR A 109 -8.68 4.52 -7.18
C TYR A 109 -9.04 5.24 -8.47
N PRO A 110 -10.22 5.87 -8.55
CA PRO A 110 -10.55 6.78 -9.64
C PRO A 110 -9.55 7.93 -9.75
N LEU A 111 -9.44 8.52 -10.93
CA LEU A 111 -8.49 9.63 -11.17
C LEU A 111 -8.73 10.84 -10.24
N SER A 112 -9.99 11.05 -9.83
CA SER A 112 -10.40 12.18 -8.97
C SER A 112 -10.07 12.00 -7.49
N ASN A 113 -9.76 10.77 -7.03
CA ASN A 113 -9.64 10.44 -5.62
C ASN A 113 -8.21 10.10 -5.23
N GLY A 114 -7.65 10.85 -4.27
CA GLY A 114 -6.34 10.55 -3.68
C GLY A 114 -6.36 9.28 -2.83
N ARG A 115 -5.23 8.56 -2.83
CA ARG A 115 -5.08 7.31 -2.08
C ARG A 115 -4.92 7.57 -0.59
N SER A 116 -5.39 6.65 0.25
CA SER A 116 -5.10 6.63 1.67
C SER A 116 -3.70 6.02 1.89
N VAL A 117 -2.71 6.86 2.15
CA VAL A 117 -1.32 6.39 2.36
C VAL A 117 -1.20 5.65 3.69
N ASP A 118 -1.93 6.06 4.73
CA ASP A 118 -1.96 5.37 6.02
C ASP A 118 -2.50 3.94 5.88
N GLU A 119 -3.53 3.74 5.05
CA GLU A 119 -4.04 2.39 4.76
C GLU A 119 -3.01 1.53 4.03
N ILE A 120 -2.21 2.11 3.14
CA ILE A 120 -1.15 1.37 2.45
C ILE A 120 -0.08 0.91 3.45
N VAL A 121 0.33 1.77 4.39
CA VAL A 121 1.27 1.41 5.48
C VAL A 121 0.66 0.31 6.34
N ARG A 122 -0.62 0.47 6.76
CA ARG A 122 -1.35 -0.52 7.55
C ARG A 122 -1.38 -1.88 6.84
N LEU A 123 -1.73 -1.89 5.56
CA LEU A 123 -1.84 -3.12 4.77
C LEU A 123 -0.50 -3.85 4.63
N VAL A 124 0.60 -3.12 4.35
CA VAL A 124 1.95 -3.69 4.30
C VAL A 124 2.30 -4.36 5.62
N THR A 125 2.06 -3.68 6.74
CA THR A 125 2.34 -4.22 8.07
C THR A 125 1.46 -5.43 8.39
N ALA A 126 0.18 -5.41 8.01
CA ALA A 126 -0.73 -6.54 8.18
C ALA A 126 -0.28 -7.77 7.39
N LEU A 127 0.12 -7.60 6.13
CA LEU A 127 0.64 -8.68 5.28
C LEU A 127 1.90 -9.31 5.89
N GLN A 128 2.85 -8.50 6.35
CA GLN A 128 4.06 -8.99 7.00
C GLN A 128 3.75 -9.73 8.30
N THR A 129 2.79 -9.24 9.08
CA THR A 129 2.35 -9.90 10.32
C THR A 129 1.73 -11.26 10.02
N THR A 130 0.87 -11.36 9.02
CA THR A 130 0.26 -12.64 8.61
C THR A 130 1.30 -13.65 8.14
N ASP A 131 2.29 -13.19 7.38
CA ASP A 131 3.37 -14.06 6.88
C ASP A 131 4.28 -14.55 8.01
N ALA A 132 4.63 -13.68 8.96
CA ALA A 132 5.54 -14.01 10.06
C ALA A 132 4.91 -14.96 11.10
N HIS A 133 3.61 -14.84 11.34
CA HIS A 133 2.96 -15.53 12.47
C HIS A 133 1.95 -16.60 12.06
N GLY A 134 1.66 -16.78 10.77
CA GLY A 134 0.63 -17.73 10.31
C GLY A 134 -0.76 -17.41 10.92
N ARG A 135 -1.05 -16.13 11.11
CA ARG A 135 -2.31 -15.61 11.65
C ARG A 135 -3.04 -14.77 10.61
N ALA A 136 -4.29 -14.45 10.84
CA ALA A 136 -5.01 -13.47 10.03
C ALA A 136 -5.22 -12.18 10.84
N THR A 137 -5.15 -11.05 10.17
CA THR A 137 -5.50 -9.75 10.77
C THR A 137 -6.99 -9.48 10.56
N PRO A 138 -7.75 -9.07 11.58
CA PRO A 138 -9.13 -8.65 11.40
C PRO A 138 -9.21 -7.33 10.61
N GLU A 139 -10.43 -6.91 10.29
CA GLU A 139 -10.69 -5.61 9.67
C GLU A 139 -10.09 -4.47 10.49
N ASN A 140 -9.57 -3.46 9.82
CA ASN A 140 -8.95 -2.26 10.41
C ASN A 140 -7.82 -2.54 11.43
N TRP A 141 -7.27 -3.75 11.45
CA TRP A 141 -6.22 -4.14 12.40
C TRP A 141 -5.00 -3.22 12.34
N HIS A 142 -4.48 -2.88 13.53
CA HIS A 142 -3.22 -2.19 13.71
C HIS A 142 -2.25 -2.98 14.58
N PRO A 143 -0.92 -2.74 14.47
CA PRO A 143 0.09 -3.36 15.35
C PRO A 143 -0.24 -3.18 16.83
N GLY A 144 -0.13 -4.27 17.60
CA GLY A 144 -0.49 -4.32 19.01
C GLY A 144 -1.90 -4.83 19.29
N GLU A 145 -2.75 -4.93 18.28
CA GLU A 145 -4.08 -5.53 18.41
C GLU A 145 -4.05 -7.05 18.23
N LYS A 146 -5.07 -7.71 18.74
CA LYS A 146 -5.22 -9.16 18.61
C LYS A 146 -5.41 -9.59 17.16
N VAL A 147 -4.84 -10.74 16.85
CA VAL A 147 -4.96 -11.39 15.53
C VAL A 147 -5.93 -12.56 15.59
N ILE A 148 -6.48 -12.94 14.46
CA ILE A 148 -7.36 -14.08 14.30
C ILE A 148 -6.52 -15.35 14.14
N VAL A 149 -6.86 -16.36 14.91
CA VAL A 149 -6.33 -17.71 14.75
C VAL A 149 -7.09 -18.37 13.58
N PRO A 150 -6.43 -18.84 12.52
CA PRO A 150 -7.10 -19.49 11.40
C PRO A 150 -8.01 -20.62 11.87
N PRO A 151 -9.16 -20.87 11.24
CA PRO A 151 -10.09 -21.91 11.68
C PRO A 151 -9.44 -23.29 11.64
N PRO A 152 -9.83 -24.22 12.54
CA PRO A 152 -9.33 -25.59 12.52
C PRO A 152 -9.81 -26.31 11.26
N LEU A 153 -8.96 -27.20 10.75
CA LEU A 153 -9.28 -27.97 9.53
C LEU A 153 -9.92 -29.34 9.85
N THR A 154 -9.84 -29.80 11.11
CA THR A 154 -10.39 -31.07 11.54
C THR A 154 -11.25 -30.89 12.80
N THR A 155 -12.17 -31.84 13.05
CA THR A 155 -12.99 -31.87 14.26
C THR A 155 -12.14 -32.01 15.50
N GLU A 156 -11.03 -32.73 15.44
CA GLU A 156 -10.14 -32.93 16.59
C GLU A 156 -9.42 -31.62 16.94
N ASP A 157 -8.90 -30.89 15.92
CA ASP A 157 -8.30 -29.57 16.13
C ASP A 157 -9.31 -28.57 16.70
N ALA A 158 -10.58 -28.65 16.31
CA ALA A 158 -11.64 -27.83 16.87
C ALA A 158 -11.86 -28.09 18.36
N LYS A 159 -11.84 -29.36 18.80
CA LYS A 159 -11.93 -29.73 20.22
C LYS A 159 -10.69 -29.27 21.02
N GLN A 160 -9.49 -29.40 20.44
CA GLN A 160 -8.25 -28.94 21.07
C GLN A 160 -8.21 -27.41 21.21
N ARG A 161 -8.78 -26.68 20.25
CA ARG A 161 -8.85 -25.23 20.28
C ARG A 161 -9.55 -24.68 21.50
N VAL A 162 -10.62 -25.34 21.94
CA VAL A 162 -11.38 -24.96 23.16
C VAL A 162 -10.48 -24.95 24.41
N ARG A 163 -9.43 -25.79 24.39
CA ARG A 163 -8.48 -25.94 25.53
C ARG A 163 -7.25 -25.04 25.37
N ALA A 164 -7.06 -24.37 24.24
CA ALA A 164 -5.82 -23.64 23.92
C ALA A 164 -5.72 -22.23 24.54
N GLY A 165 -6.74 -21.78 25.29
CA GLY A 165 -6.69 -20.50 26.00
C GLY A 165 -6.83 -19.25 25.11
N PHE A 166 -7.29 -19.40 23.88
CA PHE A 166 -7.61 -18.27 23.01
C PHE A 166 -8.87 -17.53 23.47
N GLU A 167 -8.94 -16.23 23.17
CA GLU A 167 -10.22 -15.52 23.27
C GLU A 167 -11.15 -16.03 22.18
N MET A 168 -12.11 -16.86 22.56
CA MET A 168 -12.96 -17.59 21.63
C MET A 168 -14.40 -17.09 21.72
N LYS A 169 -14.99 -16.74 20.57
CA LYS A 169 -16.43 -16.49 20.44
C LYS A 169 -17.17 -17.71 19.91
N ASP A 170 -16.51 -18.44 19.00
CA ASP A 170 -16.97 -19.73 18.48
C ASP A 170 -15.74 -20.52 17.96
N TRP A 171 -15.91 -21.81 17.65
CA TRP A 171 -14.84 -22.70 17.18
C TRP A 171 -14.07 -22.16 15.96
N TYR A 172 -14.71 -21.37 15.08
CA TYR A 172 -14.10 -20.74 13.91
C TYR A 172 -13.61 -19.32 14.18
N PHE A 173 -14.04 -18.66 15.25
CA PHE A 173 -13.72 -17.26 15.54
C PHE A 173 -13.00 -17.12 16.89
N SER A 174 -11.68 -17.15 16.79
CA SER A 174 -10.79 -17.05 17.95
C SER A 174 -9.72 -15.99 17.71
N LYS A 175 -9.40 -15.21 18.72
CA LYS A 175 -8.37 -14.16 18.70
C LYS A 175 -7.29 -14.47 19.73
N THR A 176 -6.06 -13.97 19.47
CA THR A 176 -4.93 -14.07 20.39
C THR A 176 -4.03 -12.86 20.24
N ASP A 177 -3.26 -12.57 21.29
CA ASP A 177 -2.15 -11.63 21.19
C ASP A 177 -1.00 -12.28 20.41
N LEU A 178 -0.23 -11.48 19.70
CA LEU A 178 1.04 -11.90 19.12
C LEU A 178 2.08 -11.95 20.25
N LYS A 179 2.74 -13.07 20.35
CA LYS A 179 3.88 -13.27 21.28
C LYS A 179 5.19 -12.99 20.57
#